data_b68dd1a688c024fa96fc63db84fe47bd
#
_entry.id   b68dd1a688c024fa96fc63db84fe47bd
#
_cell.length_a   1.000
_cell.length_b   1.000
_cell.length_c   1.000
_cell.angle_alpha   90.00
_cell.angle_beta   90.00
_cell.angle_gamma   90.00
#
_symmetry.space_group_name_H-M   'P 1'
#
loop_
_entity.id
_entity.type
_entity.pdbx_description
1 polymer ?
#
loop_
_entity_poly.entity_id
_entity_poly.type
_entity_poly.pdbx_seq_one_letter_code
_entity_poly.pdbx_strand_id
1 'polypeptide(L)'
;MMKKIFLYMIAATILFACKNDSKKETLFEDVEIKKDQVIDSVNLTQNEKDIQQLEKIEFKRKELIQKPDEKEELEKLLMDKDFYKENDFYVLDFQYPFLNENLKPTYANFNEFISKKYLNIKEVEAQILEDKELLCDTLRIHQTREKRIVNYKIYNVNEQLVSVLFYKENYYSGAMHPSFTFDCLNFDLERGVFMKYEDFFSEGSEEALRKIVNETIFEKINAGELFYDCWEVTQDDFFKYKNNFVVDDRSVEFYFEDCVICPAYTGEYSIIVPLEKLLPVLRRYNLNPLKV
;
A
#
# COMPACT_ATOMS: atom_id res chain seq x y z
N MET A 1 -0.72 58.23 -7.71
CA MET A 1 -1.96 57.53 -8.15
C MET A 1 -1.57 56.17 -8.69
N MET A 2 -1.65 55.15 -7.89
CA MET A 2 -1.54 53.76 -8.38
C MET A 2 -2.44 52.88 -7.50
N LYS A 3 -3.42 52.25 -8.11
CA LYS A 3 -4.44 51.42 -7.49
C LYS A 3 -3.82 50.06 -7.11
N LYS A 4 -3.94 49.72 -5.82
CA LYS A 4 -3.62 48.39 -5.31
C LYS A 4 -4.78 47.46 -5.65
N ILE A 5 -4.52 46.43 -6.45
CA ILE A 5 -5.43 45.31 -6.73
C ILE A 5 -5.10 44.22 -5.69
N PHE A 6 -6.04 43.99 -4.79
CA PHE A 6 -6.01 42.84 -3.87
C PHE A 6 -6.51 41.61 -4.61
N LEU A 7 -5.63 40.64 -4.80
CA LEU A 7 -5.98 39.33 -5.32
C LEU A 7 -6.33 38.41 -4.15
N TYR A 8 -7.60 38.10 -3.98
CA TYR A 8 -8.05 37.08 -3.04
C TYR A 8 -7.77 35.70 -3.63
N MET A 9 -6.79 35.00 -3.05
CA MET A 9 -6.55 33.59 -3.31
C MET A 9 -7.51 32.78 -2.41
N ILE A 10 -8.58 32.27 -3.00
CA ILE A 10 -9.47 31.31 -2.33
C ILE A 10 -8.77 29.94 -2.38
N ALA A 11 -8.31 29.49 -1.22
CA ALA A 11 -7.86 28.11 -1.05
C ALA A 11 -9.09 27.20 -1.12
N ALA A 12 -9.28 26.49 -2.22
CA ALA A 12 -10.27 25.43 -2.34
C ALA A 12 -9.73 24.17 -1.68
N THR A 13 -10.26 23.84 -0.52
CA THR A 13 -10.07 22.51 0.11
C THR A 13 -10.81 21.49 -0.73
N ILE A 14 -10.07 20.65 -1.44
CA ILE A 14 -10.62 19.54 -2.21
C ILE A 14 -10.85 18.38 -1.25
N LEU A 15 -12.11 18.19 -0.86
CA LEU A 15 -12.58 16.97 -0.23
C LEU A 15 -12.71 15.92 -1.34
N PHE A 16 -11.80 14.97 -1.38
CA PHE A 16 -11.91 13.79 -2.24
C PHE A 16 -12.95 12.83 -1.65
N ALA A 17 -14.19 12.98 -2.09
CA ALA A 17 -15.17 11.91 -2.03
C ALA A 17 -15.11 11.17 -3.36
N CYS A 18 -15.04 9.86 -3.35
CA CYS A 18 -15.19 9.04 -4.56
C CYS A 18 -16.51 9.36 -5.21
N LYS A 19 -16.51 10.12 -6.30
CA LYS A 19 -17.71 10.56 -7.00
C LYS A 19 -17.82 9.78 -8.30
N ASN A 20 -18.74 8.85 -8.30
CA ASN A 20 -19.13 8.13 -9.51
C ASN A 20 -20.40 8.80 -10.08
N ASP A 21 -20.24 9.63 -11.09
CA ASP A 21 -21.33 10.18 -11.87
C ASP A 21 -21.17 9.76 -13.34
N SER A 22 -21.82 8.67 -13.71
CA SER A 22 -22.11 8.42 -15.12
C SER A 22 -23.58 8.06 -15.32
N LYS A 23 -24.42 9.07 -15.54
CA LYS A 23 -25.71 8.88 -16.20
C LYS A 23 -25.48 8.76 -17.70
N LYS A 24 -25.76 7.59 -18.25
CA LYS A 24 -26.17 7.43 -19.65
C LYS A 24 -27.49 6.66 -19.66
N GLU A 25 -28.54 7.39 -19.91
CA GLU A 25 -29.81 6.80 -20.35
C GLU A 25 -29.63 6.23 -21.76
N THR A 26 -29.84 4.94 -21.90
CA THR A 26 -30.22 4.33 -23.18
C THR A 26 -31.40 3.39 -22.93
N LEU A 27 -32.50 3.71 -23.57
CA LEU A 27 -33.69 2.85 -23.73
C LEU A 27 -33.25 1.49 -24.31
N PHE A 28 -33.64 0.43 -23.65
CA PHE A 28 -33.73 -0.90 -24.28
C PHE A 28 -35.05 -1.56 -23.89
N GLU A 29 -35.64 -2.12 -24.91
CA GLU A 29 -36.92 -2.82 -24.95
C GLU A 29 -36.90 -4.11 -24.08
N ASP A 30 -38.12 -4.46 -23.65
CA ASP A 30 -38.46 -5.63 -22.85
C ASP A 30 -37.98 -6.94 -23.47
N VAL A 31 -37.12 -7.68 -22.75
CA VAL A 31 -36.95 -9.10 -22.91
C VAL A 31 -37.16 -9.78 -21.56
N GLU A 32 -38.26 -10.51 -21.46
CA GLU A 32 -38.53 -11.43 -20.34
C GLU A 32 -37.46 -12.49 -20.25
N ILE A 33 -36.60 -12.40 -19.23
CA ILE A 33 -35.71 -13.49 -18.81
C ILE A 33 -36.10 -13.96 -17.41
N LYS A 34 -36.34 -15.28 -17.34
CA LYS A 34 -36.74 -16.03 -16.14
C LYS A 34 -35.85 -15.71 -14.94
N LYS A 35 -36.48 -15.47 -13.81
CA LYS A 35 -35.90 -15.41 -12.47
C LYS A 35 -35.16 -16.72 -12.16
N ASP A 36 -33.84 -16.64 -12.04
CA ASP A 36 -33.06 -17.51 -11.20
C ASP A 36 -31.99 -16.67 -10.49
N GLN A 37 -32.17 -16.60 -9.18
CA GLN A 37 -31.26 -16.13 -8.13
C GLN A 37 -30.44 -14.86 -8.43
N VAL A 38 -31.08 -13.72 -8.26
CA VAL A 38 -30.39 -12.46 -7.97
C VAL A 38 -29.84 -12.58 -6.56
N ILE A 39 -28.53 -12.70 -6.43
CA ILE A 39 -27.85 -12.42 -5.16
C ILE A 39 -28.13 -10.95 -4.88
N ASP A 40 -28.96 -10.70 -3.86
CA ASP A 40 -29.27 -9.36 -3.39
C ASP A 40 -27.95 -8.61 -3.13
N SER A 41 -27.72 -7.55 -3.88
CA SER A 41 -26.70 -6.57 -3.55
C SER A 41 -27.08 -5.95 -2.22
N VAL A 42 -26.46 -6.45 -1.15
CA VAL A 42 -26.69 -5.93 0.20
C VAL A 42 -26.23 -4.49 0.21
N ASN A 43 -27.17 -3.55 0.28
CA ASN A 43 -26.91 -2.15 0.57
C ASN A 43 -26.42 -2.03 2.01
N LEU A 44 -25.12 -2.24 2.19
CA LEU A 44 -24.47 -2.10 3.50
C LEU A 44 -24.58 -0.66 3.98
N THR A 45 -24.94 -0.48 5.24
CA THR A 45 -24.85 0.81 5.92
C THR A 45 -23.38 1.24 6.02
N GLN A 46 -23.10 2.54 6.18
CA GLN A 46 -21.71 3.03 6.29
C GLN A 46 -20.97 2.32 7.44
N ASN A 47 -21.61 2.12 8.58
CA ASN A 47 -21.03 1.40 9.71
C ASN A 47 -20.67 -0.07 9.40
N GLU A 48 -21.51 -0.77 8.63
CA GLU A 48 -21.22 -2.14 8.21
C GLU A 48 -20.06 -2.20 7.23
N LYS A 49 -19.94 -1.23 6.32
CA LYS A 49 -18.77 -1.10 5.42
C LYS A 49 -17.48 -0.85 6.19
N ASP A 50 -17.53 0.04 7.18
CA ASP A 50 -16.37 0.36 8.03
C ASP A 50 -15.93 -0.85 8.87
N ILE A 51 -16.87 -1.62 9.43
CA ILE A 51 -16.59 -2.85 10.15
C ILE A 51 -15.96 -3.90 9.22
N GLN A 52 -16.51 -4.11 8.04
CA GLN A 52 -15.95 -5.06 7.06
C GLN A 52 -14.56 -4.66 6.60
N GLN A 53 -14.29 -3.38 6.40
CA GLN A 53 -12.96 -2.87 6.07
C GLN A 53 -11.97 -3.19 7.19
N LEU A 54 -12.31 -2.91 8.44
CA LEU A 54 -11.46 -3.21 9.59
C LEU A 54 -11.18 -4.70 9.74
N GLU A 55 -12.21 -5.55 9.59
CA GLU A 55 -12.06 -7.01 9.65
C GLU A 55 -11.12 -7.54 8.56
N LYS A 56 -11.23 -7.04 7.32
CA LYS A 56 -10.34 -7.42 6.22
C LYS A 56 -8.92 -6.96 6.42
N ILE A 57 -8.72 -5.74 6.91
CA ILE A 57 -7.40 -5.23 7.25
C ILE A 57 -6.79 -6.04 8.39
N GLU A 58 -7.56 -6.38 9.44
CA GLU A 58 -7.09 -7.25 10.50
C GLU A 58 -6.77 -8.66 9.99
N PHE A 59 -7.57 -9.20 9.07
CA PHE A 59 -7.30 -10.48 8.44
C PHE A 59 -5.99 -10.42 7.64
N LYS A 60 -5.82 -9.40 6.80
CA LYS A 60 -4.59 -9.19 6.02
C LYS A 60 -3.39 -8.97 6.93
N ARG A 61 -3.55 -8.22 8.02
CA ARG A 61 -2.52 -8.05 9.05
C ARG A 61 -2.15 -9.39 9.71
N LYS A 62 -3.12 -10.25 10.03
CA LYS A 62 -2.87 -11.58 10.56
C LYS A 62 -2.14 -12.48 9.55
N GLU A 63 -2.54 -12.47 8.29
CA GLU A 63 -1.81 -13.17 7.23
C GLU A 63 -0.37 -12.69 7.12
N LEU A 64 -0.15 -11.36 7.19
CA LEU A 64 1.17 -10.77 7.20
C LEU A 64 2.02 -11.30 8.36
N ILE A 65 1.46 -11.38 9.56
CA ILE A 65 2.17 -11.82 10.77
C ILE A 65 2.32 -13.35 10.84
N GLN A 66 1.37 -14.12 10.28
CA GLN A 66 1.29 -15.57 10.45
C GLN A 66 2.01 -16.37 9.37
N LYS A 67 2.46 -15.75 8.27
CA LYS A 67 3.28 -16.48 7.29
C LYS A 67 4.64 -16.75 7.96
N PRO A 68 4.95 -17.98 8.35
CA PRO A 68 6.23 -18.26 9.01
C PRO A 68 7.37 -17.94 8.05
N ASP A 69 8.42 -17.37 8.58
CA ASP A 69 9.70 -17.26 7.88
C ASP A 69 10.25 -18.69 7.75
N GLU A 70 10.06 -19.31 6.59
CA GLU A 70 10.32 -20.73 6.37
C GLU A 70 11.80 -21.11 6.28
N LYS A 71 12.73 -20.15 6.47
CA LYS A 71 14.15 -20.40 6.24
C LYS A 71 15.00 -20.07 7.47
N GLU A 72 15.63 -21.08 8.07
CA GLU A 72 16.65 -20.91 9.12
C GLU A 72 17.81 -19.96 8.73
N GLU A 73 18.08 -19.80 7.42
CA GLU A 73 19.07 -18.86 6.90
C GLU A 73 18.68 -17.40 7.08
N LEU A 74 17.38 -17.11 7.18
CA LEU A 74 16.81 -15.78 7.40
C LEU A 74 17.19 -15.22 8.77
N GLU A 75 17.19 -16.06 9.82
CA GLU A 75 17.51 -15.64 11.19
C GLU A 75 18.92 -15.04 11.32
N LYS A 76 19.84 -15.43 10.42
CA LYS A 76 21.20 -14.88 10.40
C LYS A 76 21.30 -13.56 9.66
N LEU A 77 20.47 -13.37 8.64
CA LEU A 77 20.52 -12.20 7.76
C LEU A 77 19.66 -11.05 8.30
N LEU A 78 18.48 -11.37 8.79
CA LEU A 78 17.50 -10.39 9.26
C LEU A 78 17.47 -10.34 10.79
N MET A 79 17.38 -9.14 11.31
CA MET A 79 17.22 -8.85 12.74
C MET A 79 15.98 -7.98 12.92
N ASP A 80 15.06 -8.43 13.75
CA ASP A 80 13.91 -7.62 14.14
C ASP A 80 14.34 -6.46 15.02
N LYS A 81 13.79 -5.30 14.75
CA LYS A 81 13.93 -4.09 15.55
C LYS A 81 12.56 -3.55 15.88
N ASP A 82 12.45 -3.03 17.09
CA ASP A 82 11.27 -2.35 17.56
C ASP A 82 11.62 -0.96 18.09
N PHE A 83 10.68 -0.05 17.97
CA PHE A 83 10.70 1.25 18.61
C PHE A 83 9.32 1.53 19.17
N TYR A 84 9.23 1.67 20.48
CA TYR A 84 8.00 2.05 21.16
C TYR A 84 8.20 3.35 21.95
N LYS A 85 7.32 4.31 21.74
CA LYS A 85 7.28 5.55 22.51
C LYS A 85 5.84 6.00 22.70
N GLU A 86 5.52 6.34 23.94
CA GLU A 86 4.19 6.78 24.34
C GLU A 86 4.29 8.01 25.23
N ASN A 87 3.42 8.99 25.00
CA ASN A 87 3.22 10.16 25.83
C ASN A 87 1.76 10.65 25.76
N ASP A 88 1.46 11.81 26.30
CA ASP A 88 0.10 12.36 26.30
C ASP A 88 -0.43 12.73 24.92
N PHE A 89 0.44 12.91 23.92
CA PHE A 89 0.08 13.38 22.60
C PHE A 89 0.03 12.27 21.55
N TYR A 90 0.89 11.25 21.69
CA TYR A 90 1.01 10.19 20.68
C TYR A 90 1.48 8.84 21.22
N VAL A 91 1.27 7.81 20.41
CA VAL A 91 1.88 6.49 20.51
C VAL A 91 2.58 6.19 19.20
N LEU A 92 3.86 5.85 19.25
CA LEU A 92 4.63 5.30 18.14
C LEU A 92 4.96 3.84 18.46
N ASP A 93 4.59 2.94 17.57
CA ASP A 93 4.80 1.50 17.71
C ASP A 93 5.31 0.95 16.36
N PHE A 94 6.62 0.88 16.21
CA PHE A 94 7.29 0.54 14.97
C PHE A 94 8.06 -0.77 15.09
N GLN A 95 7.72 -1.72 14.25
CA GLN A 95 8.46 -2.95 14.04
C GLN A 95 9.05 -2.94 12.63
N TYR A 96 10.34 -3.22 12.50
CA TYR A 96 11.04 -3.11 11.23
C TYR A 96 12.26 -4.02 11.17
N PRO A 97 12.65 -4.47 9.95
CA PRO A 97 13.80 -5.35 9.81
C PRO A 97 15.10 -4.56 9.71
N PHE A 98 16.18 -5.14 10.21
CA PHE A 98 17.56 -4.75 9.94
C PHE A 98 18.30 -5.91 9.30
N LEU A 99 19.18 -5.61 8.35
CA LEU A 99 20.13 -6.57 7.82
C LEU A 99 21.38 -6.64 8.72
N ASN A 100 21.89 -7.85 8.91
CA ASN A 100 23.07 -8.08 9.74
C ASN A 100 24.36 -7.58 9.05
N GLU A 101 24.82 -6.39 9.40
CA GLU A 101 26.02 -5.75 8.84
C GLU A 101 27.30 -6.54 9.04
N ASN A 102 27.34 -7.46 10.03
CA ASN A 102 28.49 -8.34 10.23
C ASN A 102 28.68 -9.34 9.07
N LEU A 103 27.62 -9.64 8.33
CA LEU A 103 27.71 -10.51 7.15
C LEU A 103 28.23 -9.74 5.93
N LYS A 104 27.80 -8.49 5.75
CA LYS A 104 28.22 -7.66 4.63
C LYS A 104 28.08 -6.17 4.97
N PRO A 105 29.16 -5.36 4.86
CA PRO A 105 29.10 -3.93 5.19
C PRO A 105 28.09 -3.11 4.38
N THR A 106 27.79 -3.53 3.13
CA THR A 106 26.81 -2.83 2.27
C THR A 106 25.38 -2.91 2.79
N TYR A 107 25.10 -3.79 3.74
CA TYR A 107 23.79 -3.89 4.40
C TYR A 107 23.48 -2.66 5.27
N ALA A 108 24.50 -1.90 5.66
CA ALA A 108 24.32 -0.60 6.29
C ALA A 108 23.46 0.36 5.44
N ASN A 109 23.52 0.26 4.11
CA ASN A 109 22.70 1.09 3.22
C ASN A 109 21.21 0.86 3.43
N PHE A 110 20.80 -0.40 3.60
CA PHE A 110 19.42 -0.76 3.94
C PHE A 110 19.02 -0.19 5.32
N ASN A 111 19.84 -0.48 6.33
CA ASN A 111 19.57 -0.09 7.71
C ASN A 111 19.50 1.42 7.89
N GLU A 112 20.40 2.16 7.24
CA GLU A 112 20.36 3.63 7.25
C GLU A 112 19.14 4.20 6.55
N PHE A 113 18.75 3.62 5.41
CA PHE A 113 17.55 4.05 4.71
C PHE A 113 16.32 3.82 5.59
N ILE A 114 16.15 2.61 6.13
CA ILE A 114 14.99 2.29 6.99
C ILE A 114 14.93 3.24 8.20
N SER A 115 16.02 3.37 8.93
CA SER A 115 16.01 4.15 10.18
C SER A 115 15.95 5.66 9.98
N LYS A 116 16.73 6.20 9.02
CA LYS A 116 16.92 7.64 8.87
C LYS A 116 15.99 8.30 7.86
N LYS A 117 15.56 7.55 6.83
CA LYS A 117 14.71 8.11 5.76
C LYS A 117 13.29 7.59 5.80
N TYR A 118 13.11 6.29 5.96
CA TYR A 118 11.78 5.68 5.89
C TYR A 118 10.99 5.87 7.17
N LEU A 119 11.54 5.48 8.32
CA LEU A 119 10.87 5.67 9.62
C LEU A 119 10.99 7.10 10.10
N ASN A 120 12.16 7.71 9.96
CA ASN A 120 12.49 9.10 10.34
C ASN A 120 11.77 9.56 11.62
N ILE A 121 11.95 8.79 12.70
CA ILE A 121 11.18 8.93 13.94
C ILE A 121 11.16 10.37 14.47
N LYS A 122 12.29 11.08 14.38
CA LYS A 122 12.39 12.47 14.84
C LYS A 122 11.48 13.42 14.07
N GLU A 123 11.36 13.21 12.77
CA GLU A 123 10.49 14.02 11.90
C GLU A 123 9.02 13.71 12.18
N VAL A 124 8.68 12.42 12.34
CA VAL A 124 7.33 12.00 12.72
C VAL A 124 6.91 12.62 14.05
N GLU A 125 7.79 12.62 15.06
CA GLU A 125 7.52 13.27 16.34
C GLU A 125 7.34 14.79 16.20
N ALA A 126 8.23 15.44 15.45
CA ALA A 126 8.15 16.88 15.21
C ALA A 126 6.86 17.27 14.52
N GLN A 127 6.45 16.53 13.49
CA GLN A 127 5.21 16.76 12.76
C GLN A 127 3.98 16.59 13.65
N ILE A 128 3.92 15.55 14.48
CA ILE A 128 2.80 15.35 15.40
C ILE A 128 2.68 16.53 16.38
N LEU A 129 3.80 17.02 16.90
CA LEU A 129 3.79 18.15 17.85
C LEU A 129 3.40 19.45 17.14
N GLU A 130 3.88 19.69 15.93
CA GLU A 130 3.49 20.85 15.11
C GLU A 130 1.98 20.82 14.79
N ASP A 131 1.46 19.69 14.36
CA ASP A 131 0.03 19.50 14.07
C ASP A 131 -0.82 19.79 15.32
N LYS A 132 -0.34 19.42 16.51
CA LYS A 132 -1.00 19.72 17.79
C LYS A 132 -1.00 21.21 18.13
N GLU A 133 0.09 21.92 17.86
CA GLU A 133 0.17 23.37 18.07
C GLU A 133 -0.76 24.16 17.15
N LEU A 134 -1.04 23.63 15.96
CA LEU A 134 -1.95 24.24 14.99
C LEU A 134 -3.44 24.05 15.34
N LEU A 135 -3.78 23.16 16.29
CA LEU A 135 -5.15 22.97 16.74
C LEU A 135 -5.61 24.15 17.61
N CYS A 136 -6.56 24.92 17.13
CA CYS A 136 -7.11 26.08 17.83
C CYS A 136 -7.95 25.72 19.09
N ASP A 137 -8.36 24.46 19.24
CA ASP A 137 -9.21 23.99 20.33
C ASP A 137 -8.39 23.20 21.36
N THR A 138 -7.97 23.90 22.40
CA THR A 138 -7.16 23.34 23.50
C THR A 138 -7.84 22.18 24.25
N LEU A 139 -9.17 22.10 24.23
CA LEU A 139 -9.91 21.01 24.87
C LEU A 139 -9.83 19.71 24.06
N ARG A 140 -9.67 19.79 22.73
CA ARG A 140 -9.54 18.63 21.85
C ARG A 140 -8.12 18.10 21.76
N ILE A 141 -7.11 18.94 22.00
CA ILE A 141 -5.69 18.55 21.92
C ILE A 141 -5.39 17.34 22.82
N HIS A 142 -6.00 17.30 24.01
CA HIS A 142 -5.79 16.22 24.98
C HIS A 142 -6.75 15.02 24.82
N GLN A 143 -7.80 15.14 24.00
CA GLN A 143 -8.81 14.07 23.87
C GLN A 143 -8.48 13.02 22.83
N THR A 144 -7.62 13.32 21.87
CA THR A 144 -7.28 12.41 20.78
C THR A 144 -5.77 12.30 20.63
N ARG A 145 -5.22 11.19 21.13
CA ARG A 145 -3.81 10.83 20.92
C ARG A 145 -3.64 10.35 19.48
N GLU A 146 -2.59 10.81 18.85
CA GLU A 146 -2.20 10.22 17.59
C GLU A 146 -1.56 8.85 17.78
N LYS A 147 -1.79 7.93 16.87
CA LYS A 147 -1.12 6.64 16.89
C LYS A 147 -0.53 6.35 15.52
N ARG A 148 0.74 6.03 15.51
CA ARG A 148 1.47 5.58 14.31
C ARG A 148 1.98 4.18 14.57
N ILE A 149 1.56 3.24 13.74
CA ILE A 149 1.99 1.85 13.79
C ILE A 149 2.72 1.56 12.50
N VAL A 150 3.86 0.91 12.58
CA VAL A 150 4.57 0.33 11.45
C VAL A 150 4.84 -1.14 11.76
N ASN A 151 4.40 -2.01 10.88
CA ASN A 151 4.74 -3.43 10.87
C ASN A 151 5.33 -3.79 9.51
N TYR A 152 5.97 -4.93 9.41
CA TYR A 152 6.54 -5.40 8.17
C TYR A 152 6.33 -6.89 7.96
N LYS A 153 6.51 -7.30 6.72
CA LYS A 153 6.59 -8.71 6.31
C LYS A 153 7.67 -8.89 5.26
N ILE A 154 8.42 -9.94 5.41
CA ILE A 154 9.38 -10.38 4.39
C ILE A 154 8.63 -11.30 3.42
N TYR A 155 8.66 -10.94 2.14
CA TYR A 155 8.06 -11.74 1.06
C TYR A 155 9.03 -12.70 0.45
N ASN A 156 10.26 -12.25 0.24
CA ASN A 156 11.32 -13.08 -0.31
C ASN A 156 12.65 -12.68 0.30
N VAL A 157 13.44 -13.69 0.60
CA VAL A 157 14.88 -13.56 0.86
C VAL A 157 15.59 -14.69 0.15
N ASN A 158 16.47 -14.34 -0.76
CA ASN A 158 17.38 -15.27 -1.39
C ASN A 158 18.79 -14.67 -1.38
N GLU A 159 19.77 -15.32 -2.01
CA GLU A 159 21.16 -14.83 -2.03
C GLU A 159 21.33 -13.44 -2.66
N GLN A 160 20.35 -12.95 -3.42
CA GLN A 160 20.41 -11.71 -4.20
C GLN A 160 19.43 -10.64 -3.74
N LEU A 161 18.27 -11.01 -3.19
CA LEU A 161 17.14 -10.10 -2.97
C LEU A 161 16.53 -10.26 -1.58
N VAL A 162 16.23 -9.12 -0.96
CA VAL A 162 15.27 -9.00 0.13
C VAL A 162 14.08 -8.18 -0.37
N SER A 163 12.88 -8.75 -0.32
CA SER A 163 11.63 -8.09 -0.67
C SER A 163 10.77 -7.93 0.58
N VAL A 164 10.47 -6.67 0.95
CA VAL A 164 9.81 -6.30 2.21
C VAL A 164 8.57 -5.47 1.92
N LEU A 165 7.47 -5.84 2.56
CA LEU A 165 6.29 -5.01 2.69
C LEU A 165 6.27 -4.34 4.06
N PHE A 166 6.08 -3.04 4.09
CA PHE A 166 5.74 -2.30 5.29
C PHE A 166 4.25 -1.97 5.30
N TYR A 167 3.63 -2.19 6.44
CA TYR A 167 2.27 -1.81 6.73
C TYR A 167 2.26 -0.66 7.73
N LYS A 168 1.64 0.46 7.37
CA LYS A 168 1.46 1.63 8.23
C LYS A 168 -0.01 1.83 8.55
N GLU A 169 -0.28 2.06 9.81
CA GLU A 169 -1.60 2.42 10.31
C GLU A 169 -1.49 3.72 11.10
N ASN A 170 -2.15 4.76 10.61
CA ASN A 170 -2.04 6.10 11.16
C ASN A 170 -3.39 6.59 11.66
N TYR A 171 -3.48 6.82 12.96
CA TYR A 171 -4.61 7.47 13.60
C TYR A 171 -4.26 8.95 13.82
N TYR A 172 -4.76 9.81 12.96
CA TYR A 172 -4.57 11.25 13.07
C TYR A 172 -5.52 11.85 14.10
N SER A 173 -5.10 12.89 14.80
CA SER A 173 -5.95 13.61 15.74
C SER A 173 -7.17 14.18 15.02
N GLY A 174 -8.38 13.82 15.51
CA GLY A 174 -9.64 14.28 14.94
C GLY A 174 -10.10 13.51 13.69
N ALA A 175 -9.34 12.56 13.16
CA ALA A 175 -9.82 11.69 12.10
C ALA A 175 -10.81 10.65 12.66
N MET A 176 -11.87 10.35 11.89
CA MET A 176 -12.86 9.35 12.28
C MET A 176 -12.33 7.92 12.11
N HIS A 177 -11.41 7.71 11.18
CA HIS A 177 -10.85 6.42 10.83
C HIS A 177 -9.34 6.51 10.65
N PRO A 178 -8.59 5.42 10.92
CA PRO A 178 -7.19 5.36 10.59
C PRO A 178 -6.99 5.37 9.07
N SER A 179 -5.83 5.84 8.62
CA SER A 179 -5.35 5.61 7.26
C SER A 179 -4.39 4.45 7.23
N PHE A 180 -4.43 3.69 6.14
CA PHE A 180 -3.59 2.53 5.92
C PHE A 180 -2.69 2.78 4.71
N THR A 181 -1.42 2.40 4.82
CA THR A 181 -0.47 2.50 3.72
C THR A 181 0.36 1.22 3.65
N PHE A 182 0.59 0.76 2.44
CA PHE A 182 1.40 -0.41 2.13
C PHE A 182 2.58 0.04 1.26
N ASP A 183 3.79 0.00 1.81
CA ASP A 183 4.99 0.41 1.11
C ASP A 183 5.90 -0.81 0.86
N CYS A 184 6.28 -1.00 -0.37
CA CYS A 184 7.09 -2.13 -0.81
C CYS A 184 8.53 -1.69 -1.08
N LEU A 185 9.49 -2.45 -0.56
CA LEU A 185 10.91 -2.22 -0.80
C LEU A 185 11.59 -3.51 -1.27
N ASN A 186 12.33 -3.40 -2.34
CA ASN A 186 13.17 -4.48 -2.86
C ASN A 186 14.62 -4.04 -2.76
N PHE A 187 15.47 -4.87 -2.17
CA PHE A 187 16.88 -4.54 -1.93
C PHE A 187 17.80 -5.63 -2.48
N ASP A 188 18.70 -5.22 -3.34
CA ASP A 188 19.74 -6.08 -3.90
C ASP A 188 20.85 -6.30 -2.87
N LEU A 189 20.98 -7.53 -2.39
CA LEU A 189 21.96 -7.92 -1.38
C LEU A 189 23.39 -7.92 -1.93
N GLU A 190 23.57 -8.14 -3.22
CA GLU A 190 24.88 -8.16 -3.84
C GLU A 190 25.43 -6.74 -4.04
N ARG A 191 24.63 -5.86 -4.65
CA ARG A 191 25.01 -4.48 -4.93
C ARG A 191 24.84 -3.54 -3.72
N GLY A 192 24.00 -3.92 -2.74
CA GLY A 192 23.68 -3.08 -1.58
C GLY A 192 22.87 -1.84 -1.93
N VAL A 193 21.90 -1.97 -2.85
CA VAL A 193 21.06 -0.88 -3.35
C VAL A 193 19.58 -1.28 -3.42
N PHE A 194 18.68 -0.29 -3.27
CA PHE A 194 17.26 -0.52 -3.52
C PHE A 194 16.98 -0.63 -5.01
N MET A 195 16.14 -1.59 -5.34
CA MET A 195 15.72 -1.90 -6.70
C MET A 195 14.38 -1.24 -7.01
N LYS A 196 14.19 -0.91 -8.29
CA LYS A 196 12.99 -0.29 -8.83
C LYS A 196 12.42 -1.13 -9.97
N TYR A 197 11.31 -0.66 -10.53
CA TYR A 197 10.65 -1.27 -11.69
C TYR A 197 11.64 -1.69 -12.79
N GLU A 198 12.55 -0.80 -13.15
CA GLU A 198 13.49 -0.98 -14.26
C GLU A 198 14.56 -2.07 -13.99
N ASP A 199 14.73 -2.50 -12.73
CA ASP A 199 15.61 -3.62 -12.38
C ASP A 199 14.96 -4.98 -12.66
N PHE A 200 13.61 -5.06 -12.63
CA PHE A 200 12.84 -6.29 -12.80
C PHE A 200 12.19 -6.41 -14.18
N PHE A 201 11.72 -5.29 -14.74
CA PHE A 201 10.90 -5.27 -15.95
C PHE A 201 11.64 -4.61 -17.11
N SER A 202 11.25 -4.95 -18.33
CA SER A 202 11.83 -4.41 -19.55
C SER A 202 11.48 -2.94 -19.71
N GLU A 203 12.39 -2.15 -20.25
CA GLU A 203 12.14 -0.74 -20.56
C GLU A 203 10.96 -0.60 -21.54
N GLY A 204 10.03 0.32 -21.22
CA GLY A 204 8.83 0.57 -22.03
C GLY A 204 7.73 -0.50 -21.88
N SER A 205 7.86 -1.41 -20.92
CA SER A 205 6.85 -2.46 -20.68
C SER A 205 5.70 -2.03 -19.76
N GLU A 206 5.67 -0.76 -19.32
CA GLU A 206 4.72 -0.27 -18.33
C GLU A 206 3.26 -0.50 -18.78
N GLU A 207 2.94 -0.17 -20.03
CA GLU A 207 1.58 -0.34 -20.53
C GLU A 207 1.21 -1.83 -20.67
N ALA A 208 2.16 -2.67 -21.09
CA ALA A 208 1.94 -4.11 -21.17
C ALA A 208 1.74 -4.73 -19.78
N LEU A 209 2.52 -4.30 -18.79
CA LEU A 209 2.36 -4.77 -17.41
C LEU A 209 1.03 -4.28 -16.80
N ARG A 210 0.65 -3.01 -16.99
CA ARG A 210 -0.64 -2.47 -16.55
C ARG A 210 -1.80 -3.30 -17.11
N LYS A 211 -1.70 -3.70 -18.37
CA LYS A 211 -2.71 -4.57 -19.02
C LYS A 211 -2.79 -5.94 -18.34
N ILE A 212 -1.65 -6.56 -18.04
CA ILE A 212 -1.60 -7.85 -17.32
C ILE A 212 -2.24 -7.71 -15.91
N VAL A 213 -1.95 -6.61 -15.20
CA VAL A 213 -2.56 -6.32 -13.88
C VAL A 213 -4.08 -6.22 -14.03
N ASN A 214 -4.58 -5.45 -15.00
CA ASN A 214 -6.00 -5.26 -15.22
C ASN A 214 -6.71 -6.55 -15.66
N GLU A 215 -6.10 -7.35 -16.52
CA GLU A 215 -6.60 -8.67 -16.87
C GLU A 215 -6.73 -9.57 -15.63
N THR A 216 -5.75 -9.51 -14.73
CA THR A 216 -5.78 -10.26 -13.48
C THR A 216 -6.89 -9.76 -12.54
N ILE A 217 -7.14 -8.44 -12.46
CA ILE A 217 -8.26 -7.88 -11.71
C ILE A 217 -9.59 -8.42 -12.24
N PHE A 218 -9.80 -8.37 -13.57
CA PHE A 218 -11.01 -8.89 -14.21
C PHE A 218 -11.23 -10.39 -13.97
N GLU A 219 -10.18 -11.18 -14.08
CA GLU A 219 -10.25 -12.62 -13.78
C GLU A 219 -10.71 -12.87 -12.35
N LYS A 220 -10.13 -12.14 -11.38
CA LYS A 220 -10.47 -12.26 -9.96
C LYS A 220 -11.89 -11.80 -9.64
N ILE A 221 -12.37 -10.73 -10.29
CA ILE A 221 -13.78 -10.30 -10.18
C ILE A 221 -14.71 -11.40 -10.70
N ASN A 222 -14.41 -11.94 -11.87
CA ASN A 222 -15.23 -13.01 -12.50
C ASN A 222 -15.19 -14.30 -11.68
N ALA A 223 -14.10 -14.60 -10.99
CA ALA A 223 -13.97 -15.75 -10.10
C ALA A 223 -14.63 -15.53 -8.72
N GLY A 224 -15.10 -14.31 -8.43
CA GLY A 224 -15.64 -13.94 -7.09
C GLY A 224 -14.58 -13.79 -6.01
N GLU A 225 -13.30 -13.69 -6.40
CA GLU A 225 -12.18 -13.47 -5.48
C GLU A 225 -12.01 -11.98 -5.13
N LEU A 226 -12.47 -11.08 -6.01
CA LEU A 226 -12.59 -9.64 -5.76
C LEU A 226 -14.06 -9.21 -5.81
N PHE A 227 -14.34 -8.07 -5.19
CA PHE A 227 -15.67 -7.47 -5.25
C PHE A 227 -16.02 -7.04 -6.68
N TYR A 228 -17.29 -7.15 -7.03
CA TYR A 228 -17.79 -6.80 -8.36
C TYR A 228 -17.69 -5.30 -8.69
N ASP A 229 -17.53 -4.45 -7.68
CA ASP A 229 -17.36 -3.00 -7.81
C ASP A 229 -15.89 -2.55 -7.74
N CYS A 230 -14.94 -3.48 -7.83
CA CYS A 230 -13.54 -3.19 -8.14
C CYS A 230 -13.39 -2.82 -9.62
N TRP A 231 -12.32 -2.08 -9.95
CA TRP A 231 -12.09 -1.57 -11.31
C TRP A 231 -10.64 -1.67 -11.75
N GLU A 232 -10.37 -1.32 -12.99
CA GLU A 232 -9.02 -1.34 -13.56
C GLU A 232 -8.15 -0.20 -13.04
N VAL A 233 -6.84 -0.46 -12.95
CA VAL A 233 -5.83 0.54 -12.65
C VAL A 233 -5.67 1.45 -13.87
N THR A 234 -5.81 2.77 -13.66
CA THR A 234 -5.58 3.77 -14.69
C THR A 234 -4.11 3.87 -15.06
N GLN A 235 -3.79 4.52 -16.17
CA GLN A 235 -2.41 4.73 -16.57
C GLN A 235 -1.66 5.59 -15.53
N ASP A 236 -2.27 6.66 -15.05
CA ASP A 236 -1.67 7.58 -14.09
C ASP A 236 -1.40 6.88 -12.75
N ASP A 237 -2.37 6.10 -12.26
CA ASP A 237 -2.21 5.31 -11.04
C ASP A 237 -1.12 4.26 -11.20
N PHE A 238 -1.07 3.55 -12.34
CA PHE A 238 -0.03 2.57 -12.57
C PHE A 238 1.36 3.22 -12.54
N PHE A 239 1.55 4.35 -13.20
CA PHE A 239 2.83 5.08 -13.17
C PHE A 239 3.20 5.57 -11.78
N LYS A 240 2.23 5.97 -10.97
CA LYS A 240 2.43 6.37 -9.57
C LYS A 240 2.92 5.20 -8.71
N TYR A 241 2.32 4.01 -8.88
CA TYR A 241 2.55 2.85 -8.02
C TYR A 241 3.41 1.75 -8.64
N LYS A 242 3.94 1.89 -9.85
CA LYS A 242 4.72 0.85 -10.53
C LYS A 242 5.93 0.32 -9.75
N ASN A 243 6.45 1.10 -8.80
CA ASN A 243 7.54 0.67 -7.92
C ASN A 243 7.05 0.07 -6.59
N ASN A 244 5.74 0.05 -6.34
CA ASN A 244 5.17 -0.41 -5.08
C ASN A 244 4.73 -1.87 -5.18
N PHE A 245 5.68 -2.77 -5.23
CA PHE A 245 5.45 -4.21 -5.32
C PHE A 245 6.45 -4.99 -4.50
N VAL A 246 6.03 -6.16 -4.05
CA VAL A 246 6.87 -7.19 -3.46
C VAL A 246 6.95 -8.41 -4.36
N VAL A 247 8.03 -9.15 -4.20
CA VAL A 247 8.33 -10.34 -4.98
C VAL A 247 8.32 -11.55 -4.08
N ASP A 248 7.61 -12.59 -4.49
CA ASP A 248 7.62 -13.93 -3.90
C ASP A 248 8.20 -14.94 -4.91
N ASP A 249 8.44 -16.17 -4.50
CA ASP A 249 9.02 -17.24 -5.36
C ASP A 249 8.20 -17.51 -6.63
N ARG A 250 6.88 -17.22 -6.62
CA ARG A 250 5.97 -17.56 -7.71
C ARG A 250 5.16 -16.39 -8.26
N SER A 251 5.26 -15.21 -7.64
CA SER A 251 4.39 -14.09 -7.97
C SER A 251 5.03 -12.76 -7.64
N VAL A 252 4.48 -11.72 -8.22
CA VAL A 252 4.70 -10.33 -7.82
C VAL A 252 3.37 -9.78 -7.31
N GLU A 253 3.36 -9.18 -6.13
CA GLU A 253 2.19 -8.54 -5.55
C GLU A 253 2.35 -7.01 -5.61
N PHE A 254 1.50 -6.35 -6.40
CA PHE A 254 1.46 -4.90 -6.53
C PHE A 254 0.51 -4.32 -5.51
N TYR A 255 0.97 -3.32 -4.77
CA TYR A 255 0.19 -2.61 -3.74
C TYR A 255 -0.18 -1.21 -4.20
N PHE A 256 -1.40 -0.80 -3.85
CA PHE A 256 -1.99 0.48 -4.22
C PHE A 256 -2.52 1.19 -2.98
N GLU A 257 -2.71 2.49 -3.08
CA GLU A 257 -3.42 3.26 -2.06
C GLU A 257 -4.93 2.99 -2.10
N ASP A 258 -5.60 3.51 -1.11
CA ASP A 258 -7.05 3.42 -0.96
C ASP A 258 -7.78 3.94 -2.21
N CYS A 259 -8.88 3.27 -2.57
CA CYS A 259 -9.71 3.62 -3.73
C CYS A 259 -9.00 3.59 -5.11
N VAL A 260 -7.85 2.92 -5.27
CA VAL A 260 -7.18 2.82 -6.58
C VAL A 260 -7.70 1.63 -7.39
N ILE A 261 -7.91 0.49 -6.76
CA ILE A 261 -8.39 -0.73 -7.44
C ILE A 261 -9.79 -1.14 -7.02
N CYS A 262 -10.19 -0.79 -5.81
CA CYS A 262 -11.47 -1.15 -5.22
C CYS A 262 -11.95 -0.02 -4.28
N PRO A 263 -13.26 0.05 -3.97
CA PRO A 263 -13.75 0.92 -2.91
C PRO A 263 -13.10 0.61 -1.55
N ALA A 264 -12.87 1.64 -0.74
CA ALA A 264 -12.19 1.52 0.57
C ALA A 264 -12.78 0.45 1.49
N TYR A 265 -14.11 0.29 1.49
CA TYR A 265 -14.80 -0.69 2.36
C TYR A 265 -14.47 -2.15 2.03
N THR A 266 -13.87 -2.43 0.86
CA THR A 266 -13.48 -3.80 0.50
C THR A 266 -12.22 -4.26 1.23
N GLY A 267 -11.37 -3.32 1.65
CA GLY A 267 -10.08 -3.61 2.26
C GLY A 267 -9.05 -4.21 1.29
N GLU A 268 -9.29 -4.09 -0.03
CA GLU A 268 -8.40 -4.61 -1.06
C GLU A 268 -7.41 -3.54 -1.52
N TYR A 269 -6.13 -3.80 -1.30
CA TYR A 269 -5.04 -2.88 -1.61
C TYR A 269 -4.00 -3.47 -2.56
N SER A 270 -4.13 -4.74 -2.96
CA SER A 270 -3.11 -5.41 -3.74
C SER A 270 -3.65 -6.37 -4.79
N ILE A 271 -2.82 -6.60 -5.81
CA ILE A 271 -3.05 -7.62 -6.84
C ILE A 271 -1.84 -8.50 -6.96
N ILE A 272 -2.04 -9.80 -6.75
CA ILE A 272 -1.04 -10.83 -6.95
C ILE A 272 -1.07 -11.26 -8.42
N VAL A 273 0.06 -11.12 -9.11
CA VAL A 273 0.25 -11.53 -10.49
C VAL A 273 1.25 -12.68 -10.54
N PRO A 274 0.87 -13.88 -11.03
CA PRO A 274 1.78 -15.00 -11.19
C PRO A 274 2.95 -14.67 -12.13
N LEU A 275 4.16 -15.16 -11.83
CA LEU A 275 5.35 -14.94 -12.65
C LEU A 275 5.17 -15.39 -14.12
N GLU A 276 4.39 -16.45 -14.33
CA GLU A 276 4.07 -16.96 -15.68
C GLU A 276 3.42 -15.89 -16.57
N LYS A 277 2.53 -15.05 -16.01
CA LYS A 277 1.89 -13.95 -16.73
C LYS A 277 2.86 -12.80 -17.00
N LEU A 278 3.89 -12.65 -16.18
CA LEU A 278 4.87 -11.57 -16.27
C LEU A 278 6.01 -11.85 -17.27
N LEU A 279 6.18 -13.12 -17.74
CA LEU A 279 7.24 -13.49 -18.66
C LEU A 279 7.44 -12.56 -19.86
N PRO A 280 6.38 -12.03 -20.51
CA PRO A 280 6.54 -11.13 -21.66
C PRO A 280 7.17 -9.77 -21.30
N VAL A 281 7.08 -9.36 -20.06
CA VAL A 281 7.52 -8.03 -19.58
C VAL A 281 8.74 -8.09 -18.67
N LEU A 282 9.16 -9.29 -18.24
CA LEU A 282 10.34 -9.45 -17.40
C LEU A 282 11.63 -9.09 -18.16
N ARG A 283 12.53 -8.42 -17.44
CA ARG A 283 13.87 -8.12 -17.94
C ARG A 283 14.67 -9.42 -18.10
N ARG A 284 15.14 -9.69 -19.31
CA ARG A 284 15.89 -10.91 -19.67
C ARG A 284 17.40 -10.74 -19.45
N TYR A 285 17.85 -10.60 -18.20
CA TYR A 285 19.27 -10.53 -17.92
C TYR A 285 19.64 -11.43 -16.74
N ASN A 286 20.89 -11.90 -16.72
CA ASN A 286 21.45 -12.73 -15.65
C ASN A 286 21.38 -12.10 -14.25
N LEU A 287 21.08 -10.80 -14.18
CA LEU A 287 20.94 -10.03 -12.94
C LEU A 287 19.48 -9.83 -12.50
N ASN A 288 18.51 -10.41 -13.21
CA ASN A 288 17.13 -10.35 -12.75
C ASN A 288 16.95 -11.29 -11.56
N PRO A 289 16.59 -10.79 -10.37
CA PRO A 289 16.38 -11.64 -9.20
C PRO A 289 15.15 -12.55 -9.33
N LEU A 290 14.25 -12.25 -10.27
CA LEU A 290 13.15 -13.13 -10.65
C LEU A 290 13.69 -14.21 -11.60
N LYS A 291 14.18 -15.29 -11.03
CA LYS A 291 14.57 -16.48 -11.81
C LYS A 291 13.31 -17.30 -12.06
N VAL A 292 12.87 -17.31 -13.30
CA VAL A 292 11.83 -18.21 -13.82
C VAL A 292 12.48 -19.45 -14.39
#